data_67bd134ea195b46badf0f8221489d30e
#
_entry.id   67bd134ea195b46badf0f8221489d30e
#
_cell.length_a   1.000
_cell.length_b   1.000
_cell.length_c   1.000
_cell.angle_alpha   90.00
_cell.angle_beta   90.00
_cell.angle_gamma   90.00
#
_symmetry.space_group_name_H-M   'P 1'
#
loop_
_entity.id
_entity.type
_entity.pdbx_description
1 polymer ?
#
loop_
_entity_poly.entity_id
_entity_poly.type
_entity_poly.pdbx_seq_one_letter_code
_entity_poly.pdbx_strand_id
1 'polypeptide(L)'
;MSIKGKELAGGNVSLSGKISSQFISGLLIPSPYTKKSVTVNIKDYIVQHSYVLLTLQLMEKFGANVEYDNNLKKIVVHPSHYTPQDIELEADASTACYFLALAALTNGKIRIDNLTYETKQPDIKMVDVLEQMGCKVTKGSSFIELEGVSQLKGGFEISMREMSDQTLTLAAIAPFADRGITIKDVEHIRHHESDRISVICESLTQLGIRVEEFKDGLKVFPGNPKPTLLNTHDDHRVAMSLALIGSKVEGIQINDPGCVSKTCPQYFRLLESLGLNISHL
;
A
#
# COMPACT_ATOMS: atom_id res chain seq x y z
N MET A 1 7.24 -27.90 -10.12
CA MET A 1 8.48 -27.42 -9.50
C MET A 1 8.80 -28.29 -8.28
N SER A 2 10.04 -28.72 -8.09
CA SER A 2 10.46 -29.51 -6.92
C SER A 2 11.61 -28.79 -6.22
N ILE A 3 11.48 -28.60 -4.91
CA ILE A 3 12.50 -27.94 -4.09
C ILE A 3 13.00 -28.94 -3.06
N LYS A 4 14.32 -29.20 -3.06
CA LYS A 4 14.94 -30.01 -2.00
C LYS A 4 15.34 -29.10 -0.84
N GLY A 5 14.78 -29.35 0.33
CA GLY A 5 15.18 -28.66 1.56
C GLY A 5 16.66 -28.88 1.86
N LYS A 6 17.32 -27.83 2.33
CA LYS A 6 18.73 -27.86 2.76
C LYS A 6 18.91 -26.92 3.94
N GLU A 7 19.76 -27.31 4.89
CA GLU A 7 20.18 -26.41 5.95
C GLU A 7 20.90 -25.16 5.39
N LEU A 8 20.55 -24.00 5.90
CA LEU A 8 21.15 -22.75 5.49
C LEU A 8 22.45 -22.52 6.27
N ALA A 9 23.52 -22.31 5.55
CA ALA A 9 24.86 -22.15 6.17
C ALA A 9 25.07 -20.79 6.85
N GLY A 10 24.36 -19.75 6.39
CA GLY A 10 24.66 -18.36 6.70
C GLY A 10 25.76 -17.78 5.80
N GLY A 11 26.26 -16.60 6.09
CA GLY A 11 27.31 -15.91 5.35
C GLY A 11 26.90 -14.52 4.86
N ASN A 12 27.63 -13.98 3.88
CA ASN A 12 27.42 -12.63 3.36
C ASN A 12 26.61 -12.66 2.05
N VAL A 13 25.65 -11.74 1.97
CA VAL A 13 24.86 -11.52 0.74
C VAL A 13 24.76 -10.03 0.47
N SER A 14 24.67 -9.65 -0.80
CA SER A 14 24.43 -8.28 -1.20
C SER A 14 23.17 -8.21 -2.05
N LEU A 15 22.22 -7.37 -1.65
CA LEU A 15 20.92 -7.19 -2.29
C LEU A 15 20.73 -5.72 -2.73
N SER A 16 19.91 -5.53 -3.77
CA SER A 16 19.34 -4.23 -4.10
C SER A 16 17.96 -4.13 -3.47
N GLY A 17 17.65 -2.97 -2.90
CA GLY A 17 16.32 -2.66 -2.36
C GLY A 17 15.42 -1.87 -3.32
N LYS A 18 15.87 -1.63 -4.57
CA LYS A 18 15.20 -0.72 -5.53
C LYS A 18 13.86 -1.23 -6.06
N ILE A 19 13.65 -2.54 -6.08
CA ILE A 19 12.44 -3.14 -6.65
C ILE A 19 11.41 -3.40 -5.55
N SER A 20 11.83 -4.05 -4.47
CA SER A 20 10.93 -4.38 -3.36
C SER A 20 11.71 -4.64 -2.06
N SER A 21 11.21 -4.10 -0.96
CA SER A 21 11.67 -4.42 0.40
C SER A 21 11.38 -5.88 0.80
N GLN A 22 10.42 -6.53 0.16
CA GLN A 22 10.00 -7.91 0.48
C GLN A 22 11.12 -8.93 0.29
N PHE A 23 12.02 -8.74 -0.69
CA PHE A 23 13.16 -9.64 -0.90
C PHE A 23 14.13 -9.60 0.30
N ILE A 24 14.29 -8.43 0.91
CA ILE A 24 15.12 -8.25 2.10
C ILE A 24 14.43 -8.92 3.29
N SER A 25 13.17 -8.60 3.56
CA SER A 25 12.40 -9.20 4.66
C SER A 25 12.30 -10.72 4.54
N GLY A 26 12.06 -11.23 3.33
CA GLY A 26 11.98 -12.67 3.06
C GLY A 26 13.29 -13.42 3.34
N LEU A 27 14.46 -12.77 3.19
CA LEU A 27 15.74 -13.34 3.58
C LEU A 27 15.98 -13.22 5.09
N LEU A 28 15.61 -12.10 5.71
CA LEU A 28 15.86 -11.85 7.14
C LEU A 28 15.08 -12.82 8.04
N ILE A 29 13.80 -13.05 7.77
CA ILE A 29 12.90 -13.87 8.61
C ILE A 29 13.46 -15.29 8.87
N PRO A 30 13.96 -16.07 7.88
CA PRO A 30 14.52 -17.40 8.14
C PRO A 30 15.97 -17.37 8.65
N SER A 31 16.66 -16.22 8.62
CA SER A 31 18.08 -16.10 8.93
C SER A 31 18.47 -16.51 10.36
N PRO A 32 17.63 -16.35 11.42
CA PRO A 32 17.97 -16.87 12.76
C PRO A 32 18.28 -18.38 12.79
N TYR A 33 17.70 -19.15 11.86
CA TYR A 33 17.88 -20.61 11.80
C TYR A 33 19.09 -21.07 10.99
N THR A 34 20.01 -20.16 10.64
CA THR A 34 21.24 -20.48 9.91
C THR A 34 22.35 -20.96 10.87
N LYS A 35 23.33 -21.71 10.37
CA LYS A 35 24.49 -22.19 11.18
C LYS A 35 25.44 -21.07 11.61
N LYS A 36 25.56 -20.02 10.79
CA LYS A 36 26.43 -18.84 11.03
C LYS A 36 25.61 -17.59 10.75
N SER A 37 26.04 -16.46 11.28
CA SER A 37 25.42 -15.17 11.03
C SER A 37 25.22 -14.91 9.54
N VAL A 38 24.08 -14.30 9.21
CA VAL A 38 23.78 -13.77 7.87
C VAL A 38 24.04 -12.26 7.91
N THR A 39 24.94 -11.80 7.04
CA THR A 39 25.17 -10.37 6.83
C THR A 39 24.58 -9.95 5.49
N VAL A 40 23.59 -9.08 5.52
CA VAL A 40 22.95 -8.50 4.35
C VAL A 40 23.49 -7.10 4.11
N ASN A 41 24.15 -6.89 2.96
CA ASN A 41 24.64 -5.59 2.53
C ASN A 41 23.71 -5.02 1.46
N ILE A 42 23.16 -3.84 1.70
CA ILE A 42 22.25 -3.17 0.78
C ILE A 42 23.06 -2.27 -0.15
N LYS A 43 23.05 -2.60 -1.46
CA LYS A 43 23.84 -1.89 -2.50
C LYS A 43 23.32 -0.48 -2.77
N ASP A 44 22.00 -0.32 -2.70
CA ASP A 44 21.30 0.89 -3.13
C ASP A 44 20.46 1.49 -2.00
N TYR A 45 19.37 2.16 -2.35
CA TYR A 45 18.29 2.50 -1.41
C TYR A 45 17.26 1.37 -1.34
N ILE A 46 16.42 1.40 -0.31
CA ILE A 46 15.31 0.47 -0.14
C ILE A 46 14.02 1.25 -0.37
N VAL A 47 13.21 0.80 -1.35
CA VAL A 47 11.83 1.29 -1.49
C VAL A 47 11.00 0.79 -0.32
N GLN A 48 10.10 1.63 0.18
CA GLN A 48 9.28 1.28 1.34
C GLN A 48 10.15 0.77 2.51
N HIS A 49 11.20 1.52 2.82
CA HIS A 49 12.21 1.20 3.86
C HIS A 49 11.59 0.81 5.21
N SER A 50 10.48 1.43 5.58
CA SER A 50 9.78 1.19 6.84
C SER A 50 9.31 -0.26 7.01
N TYR A 51 9.01 -0.99 5.92
CA TYR A 51 8.63 -2.41 6.02
C TYR A 51 9.79 -3.32 6.43
N VAL A 52 11.03 -2.98 6.06
CA VAL A 52 12.20 -3.72 6.55
C VAL A 52 12.41 -3.44 8.04
N LEU A 53 12.25 -2.19 8.49
CA LEU A 53 12.30 -1.84 9.91
C LEU A 53 11.21 -2.56 10.71
N LEU A 54 9.98 -2.61 10.20
CA LEU A 54 8.89 -3.35 10.82
C LEU A 54 9.22 -4.84 10.96
N THR A 55 9.81 -5.44 9.91
CA THR A 55 10.27 -6.83 9.94
C THR A 55 11.31 -7.04 11.04
N LEU A 56 12.34 -6.20 11.11
CA LEU A 56 13.40 -6.31 12.12
C LEU A 56 12.86 -6.15 13.54
N GLN A 57 11.99 -5.17 13.78
CA GLN A 57 11.36 -4.97 15.09
C GLN A 57 10.50 -6.17 15.53
N LEU A 58 9.76 -6.79 14.60
CA LEU A 58 9.02 -8.01 14.91
C LEU A 58 9.96 -9.19 15.18
N MET A 59 11.04 -9.33 14.41
CA MET A 59 12.05 -10.36 14.66
C MET A 59 12.68 -10.19 16.07
N GLU A 60 13.06 -8.98 16.44
CA GLU A 60 13.57 -8.67 17.80
C GLU A 60 12.53 -8.98 18.88
N LYS A 61 11.28 -8.58 18.67
CA LYS A 61 10.18 -8.84 19.59
C LYS A 61 9.98 -10.34 19.82
N PHE A 62 10.19 -11.17 18.80
CA PHE A 62 10.16 -12.62 18.92
C PHE A 62 11.50 -13.25 19.33
N GLY A 63 12.48 -12.47 19.74
CA GLY A 63 13.74 -12.96 20.34
C GLY A 63 14.86 -13.21 19.34
N ALA A 64 14.74 -12.81 18.08
CA ALA A 64 15.85 -12.86 17.14
C ALA A 64 16.94 -11.86 17.54
N ASN A 65 18.20 -12.27 17.36
CA ASN A 65 19.36 -11.39 17.61
C ASN A 65 19.77 -10.74 16.28
N VAL A 66 19.47 -9.44 16.14
CA VAL A 66 19.74 -8.66 14.94
C VAL A 66 20.51 -7.39 15.25
N GLU A 67 21.39 -6.99 14.34
CA GLU A 67 22.13 -5.74 14.40
C GLU A 67 21.93 -4.98 13.07
N TYR A 68 21.61 -3.70 13.13
CA TYR A 68 21.44 -2.87 11.93
C TYR A 68 21.68 -1.39 12.26
N ASP A 69 22.07 -0.64 11.24
CA ASP A 69 22.15 0.82 11.31
C ASP A 69 20.83 1.47 10.88
N ASN A 70 20.64 2.73 11.22
CA ASN A 70 19.42 3.48 10.88
C ASN A 70 19.18 3.61 9.37
N ASN A 71 20.21 3.45 8.56
CA ASN A 71 20.11 3.54 7.10
C ASN A 71 19.93 2.17 6.44
N LEU A 72 19.91 1.08 7.22
CA LEU A 72 19.81 -0.31 6.77
C LEU A 72 20.82 -0.70 5.68
N LYS A 73 22.00 -0.06 5.66
CA LYS A 73 23.06 -0.40 4.70
C LYS A 73 23.68 -1.75 4.98
N LYS A 74 23.72 -2.13 6.24
CA LYS A 74 24.18 -3.41 6.70
C LYS A 74 23.26 -3.94 7.79
N ILE A 75 22.79 -5.18 7.62
CA ILE A 75 21.97 -5.88 8.59
C ILE A 75 22.66 -7.20 8.91
N VAL A 76 22.83 -7.52 10.17
CA VAL A 76 23.41 -8.80 10.63
C VAL A 76 22.36 -9.53 11.46
N VAL A 77 22.08 -10.77 11.09
CA VAL A 77 21.21 -11.66 11.85
C VAL A 77 22.07 -12.79 12.40
N HIS A 78 22.10 -12.92 13.71
CA HIS A 78 22.84 -13.99 14.38
C HIS A 78 22.00 -15.25 14.53
N PRO A 79 22.63 -16.44 14.57
CA PRO A 79 21.92 -17.67 14.89
C PRO A 79 21.17 -17.55 16.22
N SER A 80 19.88 -17.79 16.20
CA SER A 80 18.97 -17.69 17.33
C SER A 80 17.69 -18.47 17.05
N HIS A 81 16.71 -18.43 17.96
CA HIS A 81 15.42 -19.03 17.78
C HIS A 81 14.32 -18.04 18.13
N TYR A 82 13.23 -18.06 17.37
CA TYR A 82 12.05 -17.31 17.75
C TYR A 82 11.40 -17.91 19.00
N THR A 83 11.02 -17.05 19.92
CA THR A 83 10.30 -17.43 21.13
C THR A 83 8.80 -17.18 20.90
N PRO A 84 7.95 -18.21 21.02
CA PRO A 84 6.51 -18.05 20.92
C PRO A 84 5.99 -17.07 21.96
N GLN A 85 5.11 -16.13 21.52
CA GLN A 85 4.44 -15.20 22.42
C GLN A 85 3.16 -14.69 21.77
N ASP A 86 2.21 -14.28 22.59
CA ASP A 86 1.01 -13.60 22.13
C ASP A 86 1.29 -12.13 21.88
N ILE A 87 0.86 -11.64 20.71
CA ILE A 87 0.95 -10.23 20.36
C ILE A 87 -0.38 -9.74 19.81
N GLU A 88 -0.75 -8.53 20.13
CA GLU A 88 -1.83 -7.83 19.46
C GLU A 88 -1.27 -7.14 18.22
N LEU A 89 -1.84 -7.46 17.06
CA LEU A 89 -1.50 -6.82 15.79
C LEU A 89 -2.41 -5.62 15.58
N GLU A 90 -1.82 -4.51 15.16
CA GLU A 90 -2.59 -3.34 14.72
C GLU A 90 -3.32 -3.62 13.40
N ALA A 91 -4.33 -2.80 13.08
CA ALA A 91 -5.02 -2.89 11.81
C ALA A 91 -4.07 -2.58 10.63
N ASP A 92 -4.34 -3.20 9.48
CA ASP A 92 -3.55 -2.98 8.26
C ASP A 92 -3.81 -1.58 7.69
N ALA A 93 -2.79 -0.71 7.77
CA ALA A 93 -2.85 0.65 7.27
C ALA A 93 -3.09 0.72 5.76
N SER A 94 -2.55 -0.24 4.99
CA SER A 94 -2.76 -0.29 3.54
C SER A 94 -4.24 -0.50 3.22
N THR A 95 -4.88 -1.47 3.87
CA THR A 95 -6.33 -1.72 3.69
C THR A 95 -7.17 -0.57 4.24
N ALA A 96 -6.80 0.01 5.38
CA ALA A 96 -7.49 1.16 5.97
C ALA A 96 -7.56 2.36 5.01
N CYS A 97 -6.53 2.60 4.21
CA CYS A 97 -6.48 3.71 3.25
C CYS A 97 -7.62 3.70 2.24
N TYR A 98 -8.11 2.54 1.79
CA TYR A 98 -9.25 2.48 0.87
C TYR A 98 -10.53 2.98 1.53
N PHE A 99 -10.76 2.63 2.78
CA PHE A 99 -11.95 3.08 3.53
C PHE A 99 -11.85 4.56 3.89
N LEU A 100 -10.67 5.05 4.24
CA LEU A 100 -10.44 6.49 4.46
C LEU A 100 -10.67 7.28 3.16
N ALA A 101 -10.18 6.78 2.02
CA ALA A 101 -10.42 7.38 0.71
C ALA A 101 -11.89 7.32 0.30
N LEU A 102 -12.61 6.24 0.64
CA LEU A 102 -14.06 6.15 0.45
C LEU A 102 -14.79 7.27 1.20
N ALA A 103 -14.49 7.48 2.48
CA ALA A 103 -15.10 8.55 3.27
C ALA A 103 -14.76 9.93 2.68
N ALA A 104 -13.52 10.14 2.23
CA ALA A 104 -13.11 11.37 1.56
C ALA A 104 -13.94 11.66 0.31
N LEU A 105 -14.17 10.64 -0.54
CA LEU A 105 -14.96 10.76 -1.77
C LEU A 105 -16.44 11.01 -1.52
N THR A 106 -17.02 10.33 -0.53
CA THR A 106 -18.46 10.34 -0.29
C THR A 106 -18.91 11.45 0.66
N ASN A 107 -17.99 12.32 1.11
CA ASN A 107 -18.24 13.30 2.19
C ASN A 107 -18.81 12.60 3.45
N GLY A 108 -18.34 11.37 3.67
CA GLY A 108 -18.74 10.51 4.76
C GLY A 108 -17.80 10.63 5.96
N LYS A 109 -18.07 9.82 6.96
CA LYS A 109 -17.23 9.72 8.14
C LYS A 109 -16.90 8.25 8.43
N ILE A 110 -15.63 7.95 8.66
CA ILE A 110 -15.17 6.61 9.01
C ILE A 110 -14.16 6.65 10.14
N ARG A 111 -14.18 5.63 10.96
CA ARG A 111 -13.20 5.41 12.03
C ARG A 111 -12.61 4.01 11.88
N ILE A 112 -11.29 3.97 11.92
CA ILE A 112 -10.49 2.73 11.92
C ILE A 112 -9.93 2.56 13.34
N ASP A 113 -10.43 1.59 14.04
CA ASP A 113 -9.95 1.23 15.38
C ASP A 113 -8.69 0.36 15.29
N ASN A 114 -7.93 0.32 16.38
CA ASN A 114 -6.66 -0.41 16.48
C ASN A 114 -5.64 -0.01 15.41
N LEU A 115 -5.64 1.27 15.04
CA LEU A 115 -4.64 1.88 14.17
C LEU A 115 -4.34 3.28 14.68
N THR A 116 -3.06 3.60 14.86
CA THR A 116 -2.65 4.94 15.31
C THR A 116 -1.73 5.58 14.28
N TYR A 117 -1.57 6.90 14.37
CA TYR A 117 -0.64 7.61 13.50
C TYR A 117 0.83 7.29 13.80
N GLU A 118 1.13 6.73 14.98
CA GLU A 118 2.47 6.30 15.42
C GLU A 118 2.87 4.93 14.87
N THR A 119 1.99 4.25 14.14
CA THR A 119 2.30 2.97 13.50
C THR A 119 3.56 3.08 12.61
N LYS A 120 4.31 2.00 12.51
CA LYS A 120 5.46 1.91 11.60
C LYS A 120 5.05 1.53 10.17
N GLN A 121 3.79 1.23 9.93
CA GLN A 121 3.27 0.99 8.58
C GLN A 121 3.29 2.32 7.78
N PRO A 122 4.06 2.41 6.68
CA PRO A 122 4.27 3.70 6.00
C PRO A 122 2.99 4.27 5.38
N ASP A 123 2.05 3.40 5.01
CA ASP A 123 0.80 3.78 4.35
C ASP A 123 -0.11 4.68 5.21
N ILE A 124 0.11 4.72 6.53
CA ILE A 124 -0.60 5.65 7.42
C ILE A 124 -0.42 7.11 6.98
N LYS A 125 0.66 7.44 6.29
CA LYS A 125 0.91 8.79 5.76
C LYS A 125 -0.09 9.22 4.69
N MET A 126 -0.88 8.31 4.16
CA MET A 126 -2.02 8.66 3.30
C MET A 126 -3.02 9.58 4.01
N VAL A 127 -3.13 9.53 5.34
CA VAL A 127 -4.00 10.46 6.08
C VAL A 127 -3.55 11.92 5.94
N ASP A 128 -2.24 12.17 5.86
CA ASP A 128 -1.71 13.53 5.66
C ASP A 128 -2.06 14.05 4.25
N VAL A 129 -2.08 13.15 3.26
CA VAL A 129 -2.53 13.48 1.90
C VAL A 129 -4.00 13.84 1.89
N LEU A 130 -4.84 13.06 2.58
CA LEU A 130 -6.27 13.33 2.69
C LEU A 130 -6.56 14.61 3.48
N GLU A 131 -5.75 14.94 4.52
CA GLU A 131 -5.80 16.25 5.19
C GLU A 131 -5.43 17.38 4.21
N GLN A 132 -4.38 17.22 3.41
CA GLN A 132 -4.01 18.19 2.36
C GLN A 132 -5.11 18.36 1.32
N MET A 133 -5.85 17.28 1.01
CA MET A 133 -7.03 17.32 0.14
C MET A 133 -8.26 17.96 0.81
N GLY A 134 -8.15 18.38 2.06
CA GLY A 134 -9.16 19.15 2.81
C GLY A 134 -9.99 18.34 3.79
N CYS A 135 -9.79 17.02 3.88
CA CYS A 135 -10.50 16.19 4.85
C CYS A 135 -10.08 16.52 6.29
N LYS A 136 -10.98 16.28 7.23
CA LYS A 136 -10.68 16.43 8.64
C LYS A 136 -10.26 15.07 9.20
N VAL A 137 -9.04 14.97 9.73
CA VAL A 137 -8.51 13.75 10.34
C VAL A 137 -8.37 13.93 11.85
N THR A 138 -8.82 12.92 12.61
CA THR A 138 -8.59 12.83 14.05
C THR A 138 -7.63 11.67 14.31
N LYS A 139 -6.45 12.01 14.83
CA LYS A 139 -5.38 11.05 15.20
C LYS A 139 -5.54 10.72 16.69
N GLY A 140 -6.32 9.68 17.00
CA GLY A 140 -6.56 9.22 18.36
C GLY A 140 -5.45 8.33 18.90
N SER A 141 -5.52 8.01 20.20
CA SER A 141 -4.54 7.13 20.86
C SER A 141 -4.66 5.66 20.47
N SER A 142 -5.80 5.24 19.88
CA SER A 142 -6.05 3.86 19.44
C SER A 142 -6.84 3.79 18.13
N PHE A 143 -7.01 4.92 17.44
CA PHE A 143 -7.79 4.98 16.20
C PHE A 143 -7.36 6.11 15.30
N ILE A 144 -7.72 5.99 14.03
CA ILE A 144 -7.74 7.07 13.03
C ILE A 144 -9.20 7.28 12.60
N GLU A 145 -9.66 8.52 12.62
CA GLU A 145 -10.98 8.89 12.11
C GLU A 145 -10.83 9.95 11.03
N LEU A 146 -11.57 9.80 9.94
CA LEU A 146 -11.61 10.75 8.84
C LEU A 146 -13.06 11.18 8.57
N GLU A 147 -13.24 12.48 8.39
CA GLU A 147 -14.46 13.10 7.89
C GLU A 147 -14.15 13.75 6.55
N GLY A 148 -14.86 13.33 5.51
CA GLY A 148 -14.71 13.81 4.14
C GLY A 148 -15.18 15.25 3.97
N VAL A 149 -15.05 15.77 2.75
CA VAL A 149 -15.46 17.13 2.38
C VAL A 149 -16.26 17.11 1.09
N SER A 150 -17.07 18.14 0.88
CA SER A 150 -17.88 18.26 -0.34
C SER A 150 -17.04 18.40 -1.62
N GLN A 151 -15.82 18.94 -1.53
CA GLN A 151 -14.90 19.11 -2.65
C GLN A 151 -13.47 18.84 -2.20
N LEU A 152 -12.85 17.82 -2.78
CA LEU A 152 -11.44 17.50 -2.56
C LEU A 152 -10.55 18.55 -3.23
N LYS A 153 -9.47 18.92 -2.56
CA LYS A 153 -8.45 19.86 -3.06
C LYS A 153 -7.35 19.09 -3.78
N GLY A 154 -6.93 19.59 -4.92
CA GLY A 154 -5.77 19.12 -5.67
C GLY A 154 -4.75 20.25 -5.85
N GLY A 155 -4.00 20.21 -6.97
CA GLY A 155 -3.02 21.25 -7.32
C GLY A 155 -1.69 21.07 -6.63
N PHE A 156 -1.32 19.87 -6.23
CA PHE A 156 -0.05 19.55 -5.60
C PHE A 156 0.67 18.40 -6.29
N GLU A 157 1.92 18.28 -5.95
CA GLU A 157 2.81 17.19 -6.34
C GLU A 157 3.28 16.46 -5.09
N ILE A 158 3.37 15.13 -5.17
CA ILE A 158 3.73 14.28 -4.03
C ILE A 158 4.62 13.11 -4.44
N SER A 159 5.64 12.86 -3.63
CA SER A 159 6.40 11.62 -3.69
C SER A 159 5.69 10.52 -2.90
N MET A 160 5.37 9.42 -3.57
CA MET A 160 4.72 8.26 -2.95
C MET A 160 5.70 7.11 -2.69
N ARG A 161 7.02 7.37 -2.72
CA ARG A 161 8.06 6.34 -2.59
C ARG A 161 7.90 5.44 -1.36
N GLU A 162 7.59 6.02 -0.21
CA GLU A 162 7.48 5.27 1.06
C GLU A 162 6.11 4.59 1.24
N MET A 163 5.07 5.10 0.58
CA MET A 163 3.71 4.54 0.61
C MET A 163 3.20 4.24 -0.80
N SER A 164 4.06 3.65 -1.63
CA SER A 164 3.81 3.49 -3.06
C SER A 164 2.60 2.60 -3.39
N ASP A 165 2.19 1.75 -2.46
CA ASP A 165 0.97 0.95 -2.58
C ASP A 165 -0.31 1.81 -2.61
N GLN A 166 -0.26 3.04 -2.08
CA GLN A 166 -1.38 3.98 -2.11
C GLN A 166 -1.40 4.86 -3.36
N THR A 167 -0.46 4.69 -4.28
CA THR A 167 -0.45 5.38 -5.59
C THR A 167 -1.77 5.19 -6.33
N LEU A 168 -2.25 3.95 -6.39
CA LEU A 168 -3.52 3.63 -7.07
C LEU A 168 -4.72 4.25 -6.37
N THR A 169 -4.74 4.24 -5.03
CA THR A 169 -5.79 4.86 -4.22
C THR A 169 -5.86 6.36 -4.48
N LEU A 170 -4.72 7.06 -4.43
CA LEU A 170 -4.67 8.49 -4.69
C LEU A 170 -5.05 8.81 -6.14
N ALA A 171 -4.56 8.04 -7.10
CA ALA A 171 -4.89 8.21 -8.51
C ALA A 171 -6.39 8.02 -8.79
N ALA A 172 -7.04 7.06 -8.12
CA ALA A 172 -8.48 6.79 -8.27
C ALA A 172 -9.38 7.92 -7.73
N ILE A 173 -8.94 8.62 -6.67
CA ILE A 173 -9.70 9.74 -6.09
C ILE A 173 -9.35 11.10 -6.70
N ALA A 174 -8.20 11.22 -7.36
CA ALA A 174 -7.72 12.47 -7.95
C ALA A 174 -8.66 13.10 -8.99
N PRO A 175 -9.42 12.36 -9.82
CA PRO A 175 -10.39 12.95 -10.74
C PRO A 175 -11.45 13.83 -10.06
N PHE A 176 -11.75 13.57 -8.79
CA PHE A 176 -12.77 14.28 -8.01
C PHE A 176 -12.20 15.51 -7.25
N ALA A 177 -10.91 15.79 -7.40
CA ALA A 177 -10.31 16.99 -6.83
C ALA A 177 -10.57 18.23 -7.71
N ASP A 178 -10.40 19.44 -7.13
CA ASP A 178 -10.59 20.71 -7.84
C ASP A 178 -9.48 21.02 -8.86
N ARG A 179 -8.28 20.42 -8.68
CA ARG A 179 -7.11 20.62 -9.53
C ARG A 179 -6.32 19.32 -9.66
N GLY A 180 -5.48 19.24 -10.71
CA GLY A 180 -4.67 18.05 -10.98
C GLY A 180 -3.69 17.71 -9.87
N ILE A 181 -3.44 16.41 -9.68
CA ILE A 181 -2.48 15.87 -8.71
C ILE A 181 -1.38 15.14 -9.46
N THR A 182 -0.12 15.42 -9.10
CA THR A 182 1.05 14.75 -9.66
C THR A 182 1.65 13.80 -8.63
N ILE A 183 1.78 12.52 -8.99
CA ILE A 183 2.35 11.45 -8.16
C ILE A 183 3.71 11.09 -8.75
N LYS A 184 4.75 11.00 -7.92
CA LYS A 184 6.13 10.75 -8.33
C LYS A 184 6.84 9.70 -7.49
N ASP A 185 8.05 9.33 -7.94
CA ASP A 185 9.00 8.44 -7.27
C ASP A 185 8.50 7.01 -7.06
N VAL A 186 7.64 6.54 -7.95
CA VAL A 186 7.02 5.20 -7.87
C VAL A 186 7.36 4.28 -9.04
N GLU A 187 8.48 4.49 -9.75
CA GLU A 187 8.89 3.64 -10.89
C GLU A 187 8.87 2.15 -10.55
N HIS A 188 9.23 1.79 -9.32
CA HIS A 188 9.32 0.40 -8.88
C HIS A 188 7.97 -0.35 -8.91
N ILE A 189 6.81 0.34 -8.80
CA ILE A 189 5.50 -0.32 -8.86
C ILE A 189 5.14 -0.84 -10.25
N ARG A 190 5.92 -0.50 -11.28
CA ARG A 190 5.82 -1.12 -12.61
C ARG A 190 6.20 -2.60 -12.62
N HIS A 191 6.94 -3.04 -11.59
CA HIS A 191 7.45 -4.40 -11.44
C HIS A 191 6.75 -5.18 -10.33
N HIS A 192 5.60 -4.71 -9.84
CA HIS A 192 4.77 -5.39 -8.85
C HIS A 192 3.85 -6.43 -9.52
N GLU A 193 2.66 -6.66 -8.98
CA GLU A 193 1.69 -7.63 -9.52
C GLU A 193 1.29 -7.30 -10.96
N SER A 194 1.24 -6.01 -11.28
CA SER A 194 1.03 -5.46 -12.62
C SER A 194 1.96 -4.26 -12.84
N ASP A 195 2.07 -3.74 -14.07
CA ASP A 195 2.60 -2.37 -14.27
C ASP A 195 1.53 -1.38 -13.78
N ARG A 196 1.54 -1.11 -12.46
CA ARG A 196 0.50 -0.33 -11.79
C ARG A 196 0.36 1.08 -12.33
N ILE A 197 1.45 1.70 -12.82
CA ILE A 197 1.39 3.04 -13.42
C ILE A 197 0.62 2.97 -14.73
N SER A 198 1.00 2.05 -15.61
CA SER A 198 0.33 1.91 -16.91
C SER A 198 -1.14 1.50 -16.74
N VAL A 199 -1.41 0.54 -15.88
CA VAL A 199 -2.77 0.04 -15.63
C VAL A 199 -3.71 1.12 -15.10
N ILE A 200 -3.27 1.95 -14.14
CA ILE A 200 -4.14 3.03 -13.64
C ILE A 200 -4.32 4.14 -14.67
N CYS A 201 -3.29 4.47 -15.45
CA CYS A 201 -3.40 5.45 -16.54
C CYS A 201 -4.37 4.97 -17.61
N GLU A 202 -4.30 3.70 -18.01
CA GLU A 202 -5.24 3.08 -18.95
C GLU A 202 -6.68 3.12 -18.41
N SER A 203 -6.88 2.67 -17.16
CA SER A 203 -8.20 2.63 -16.53
C SER A 203 -8.84 4.03 -16.45
N LEU A 204 -8.07 5.03 -16.01
CA LEU A 204 -8.57 6.42 -15.94
C LEU A 204 -8.86 6.99 -17.34
N THR A 205 -8.06 6.65 -18.35
CA THR A 205 -8.30 7.04 -19.74
C THR A 205 -9.60 6.42 -20.27
N GLN A 206 -9.86 5.14 -20.00
CA GLN A 206 -11.11 4.47 -20.36
C GLN A 206 -12.33 5.12 -19.69
N LEU A 207 -12.16 5.62 -18.47
CA LEU A 207 -13.18 6.40 -17.76
C LEU A 207 -13.38 7.82 -18.33
N GLY A 208 -12.58 8.24 -19.34
CA GLY A 208 -12.62 9.57 -19.92
C GLY A 208 -11.88 10.64 -19.13
N ILE A 209 -11.01 10.25 -18.21
CA ILE A 209 -10.17 11.16 -17.42
C ILE A 209 -8.85 11.42 -18.15
N ARG A 210 -8.48 12.69 -18.21
CA ARG A 210 -7.15 13.07 -18.73
C ARG A 210 -6.08 12.68 -17.71
N VAL A 211 -5.06 11.95 -18.18
CA VAL A 211 -3.88 11.57 -17.42
C VAL A 211 -2.62 11.84 -18.24
N GLU A 212 -1.53 12.08 -17.58
CA GLU A 212 -0.19 12.13 -18.16
C GLU A 212 0.67 11.09 -17.43
N GLU A 213 1.12 10.07 -18.17
CA GLU A 213 1.98 9.03 -17.64
C GLU A 213 3.45 9.47 -17.72
N PHE A 214 4.20 9.26 -16.62
CA PHE A 214 5.64 9.45 -16.55
C PHE A 214 6.34 8.13 -16.27
N LYS A 215 7.64 8.08 -16.46
CA LYS A 215 8.43 6.88 -16.17
C LYS A 215 8.29 6.45 -14.71
N ASP A 216 8.32 7.39 -13.80
CA ASP A 216 8.31 7.20 -12.35
C ASP A 216 7.03 7.67 -11.65
N GLY A 217 5.93 7.87 -12.40
CA GLY A 217 4.68 8.35 -11.83
C GLY A 217 3.64 8.75 -12.86
N LEU A 218 2.71 9.58 -12.45
CA LEU A 218 1.62 10.06 -13.30
C LEU A 218 1.05 11.39 -12.79
N LYS A 219 0.36 12.10 -13.68
CA LYS A 219 -0.48 13.24 -13.33
C LYS A 219 -1.91 12.95 -13.72
N VAL A 220 -2.82 13.11 -12.77
CA VAL A 220 -4.26 12.94 -12.98
C VAL A 220 -4.91 14.31 -12.94
N PHE A 221 -5.77 14.59 -13.91
CA PHE A 221 -6.53 15.83 -13.99
C PHE A 221 -7.96 15.64 -13.47
N PRO A 222 -8.61 16.69 -12.98
CA PRO A 222 -10.02 16.68 -12.63
C PRO A 222 -10.88 16.27 -13.82
N GLY A 223 -11.98 15.56 -13.55
CA GLY A 223 -12.93 15.17 -14.58
C GLY A 223 -14.10 14.39 -14.01
N ASN A 224 -15.02 14.03 -14.88
CA ASN A 224 -16.20 13.23 -14.54
C ASN A 224 -16.04 11.84 -15.15
N PRO A 225 -15.66 10.82 -14.35
CA PRO A 225 -15.52 9.46 -14.85
C PRO A 225 -16.83 8.94 -15.42
N LYS A 226 -16.76 8.19 -16.54
CA LYS A 226 -17.92 7.61 -17.21
C LYS A 226 -18.06 6.13 -16.85
N PRO A 227 -19.29 5.58 -16.75
CA PRO A 227 -19.52 4.16 -16.54
C PRO A 227 -18.75 3.32 -17.56
N THR A 228 -18.00 2.32 -17.07
CA THR A 228 -17.25 1.42 -17.94
C THR A 228 -16.87 0.13 -17.21
N LEU A 229 -16.53 -0.91 -17.98
CA LEU A 229 -15.94 -2.15 -17.45
C LEU A 229 -14.43 -1.98 -17.36
N LEU A 230 -13.87 -2.16 -16.15
CA LEU A 230 -12.46 -2.00 -15.84
C LEU A 230 -11.80 -3.35 -15.58
N ASN A 231 -10.58 -3.52 -16.08
CA ASN A 231 -9.79 -4.72 -15.87
C ASN A 231 -8.90 -4.56 -14.64
N THR A 232 -8.89 -5.56 -13.76
CA THR A 232 -8.05 -5.58 -12.54
C THR A 232 -6.62 -6.06 -12.80
N HIS A 233 -6.37 -6.70 -13.93
CA HIS A 233 -5.08 -7.34 -14.25
C HIS A 233 -4.59 -8.31 -13.16
N ASP A 234 -5.54 -8.99 -12.46
CA ASP A 234 -5.26 -9.87 -11.31
C ASP A 234 -4.50 -9.17 -10.18
N ASP A 235 -4.63 -7.83 -10.09
CA ASP A 235 -4.01 -7.01 -9.04
C ASP A 235 -5.10 -6.50 -8.07
N HIS A 236 -5.02 -7.01 -6.84
CA HIS A 236 -5.96 -6.67 -5.78
C HIS A 236 -6.01 -5.16 -5.47
N ARG A 237 -4.87 -4.45 -5.58
CA ARG A 237 -4.84 -3.01 -5.33
C ARG A 237 -5.49 -2.22 -6.46
N VAL A 238 -5.38 -2.69 -7.70
CA VAL A 238 -6.13 -2.12 -8.84
C VAL A 238 -7.62 -2.28 -8.60
N ALA A 239 -8.07 -3.50 -8.28
CA ALA A 239 -9.49 -3.76 -8.00
C ALA A 239 -10.04 -2.87 -6.88
N MET A 240 -9.33 -2.81 -5.74
CA MET A 240 -9.77 -2.06 -4.57
C MET A 240 -9.77 -0.55 -4.81
N SER A 241 -8.81 -0.01 -5.56
CA SER A 241 -8.74 1.41 -5.90
C SER A 241 -9.82 1.82 -6.91
N LEU A 242 -10.04 1.02 -7.96
CA LEU A 242 -11.05 1.31 -8.96
C LEU A 242 -12.48 1.21 -8.40
N ALA A 243 -12.71 0.33 -7.40
CA ALA A 243 -14.00 0.24 -6.70
C ALA A 243 -14.39 1.56 -6.00
N LEU A 244 -13.41 2.37 -5.57
CA LEU A 244 -13.68 3.68 -4.99
C LEU A 244 -14.40 4.62 -5.97
N ILE A 245 -14.06 4.54 -7.27
CA ILE A 245 -14.72 5.35 -8.31
C ILE A 245 -16.20 4.99 -8.37
N GLY A 246 -16.54 3.70 -8.24
CA GLY A 246 -17.93 3.21 -8.21
C GLY A 246 -18.76 3.78 -7.06
N SER A 247 -18.15 4.26 -5.97
CA SER A 247 -18.88 4.93 -4.88
C SER A 247 -19.46 6.30 -5.28
N LYS A 248 -18.96 6.89 -6.36
CA LYS A 248 -19.38 8.20 -6.88
C LYS A 248 -20.05 8.14 -8.25
N VAL A 249 -19.79 7.09 -9.00
CA VAL A 249 -20.21 6.94 -10.39
C VAL A 249 -20.95 5.61 -10.55
N GLU A 250 -22.24 5.69 -10.78
CA GLU A 250 -23.08 4.51 -11.04
C GLU A 250 -22.66 3.84 -12.35
N GLY A 251 -22.72 2.50 -12.38
CA GLY A 251 -22.41 1.70 -13.57
C GLY A 251 -20.93 1.41 -13.81
N ILE A 252 -20.04 1.70 -12.85
CA ILE A 252 -18.69 1.18 -12.88
C ILE A 252 -18.72 -0.33 -12.66
N GLN A 253 -18.09 -1.08 -13.56
CA GLN A 253 -17.98 -2.53 -13.50
C GLN A 253 -16.52 -2.92 -13.34
N ILE A 254 -16.25 -3.96 -12.54
CA ILE A 254 -14.90 -4.46 -12.27
C ILE A 254 -14.86 -5.93 -12.69
N ASN A 255 -13.97 -6.24 -13.62
CA ASN A 255 -13.67 -7.60 -14.02
C ASN A 255 -12.81 -8.27 -12.94
N ASP A 256 -13.04 -9.56 -12.68
CA ASP A 256 -12.29 -10.38 -11.73
C ASP A 256 -12.11 -9.73 -10.34
N PRO A 257 -13.21 -9.41 -9.62
CA PRO A 257 -13.13 -8.82 -8.29
C PRO A 257 -12.53 -9.78 -7.25
N GLY A 258 -12.42 -11.07 -7.55
CA GLY A 258 -11.91 -12.10 -6.65
C GLY A 258 -10.43 -11.94 -6.28
N CYS A 259 -9.65 -11.21 -7.08
CA CYS A 259 -8.22 -10.93 -6.80
C CYS A 259 -7.99 -10.20 -5.46
N VAL A 260 -9.01 -9.49 -4.92
CA VAL A 260 -8.93 -8.83 -3.59
C VAL A 260 -8.72 -9.83 -2.43
N SER A 261 -8.97 -11.12 -2.66
CA SER A 261 -8.76 -12.19 -1.68
C SER A 261 -7.33 -12.30 -1.18
N LYS A 262 -6.37 -11.75 -1.91
CA LYS A 262 -4.96 -11.70 -1.53
C LYS A 262 -4.70 -10.90 -0.25
N THR A 263 -5.46 -9.84 0.00
CA THR A 263 -5.24 -8.92 1.14
C THR A 263 -6.50 -8.68 1.97
N CYS A 264 -7.65 -8.49 1.33
CA CYS A 264 -8.92 -8.22 2.00
C CYS A 264 -10.06 -9.03 1.35
N PRO A 265 -10.20 -10.33 1.67
CA PRO A 265 -11.23 -11.19 1.06
C PRO A 265 -12.66 -10.69 1.22
N GLN A 266 -12.89 -9.86 2.24
CA GLN A 266 -14.22 -9.31 2.57
C GLN A 266 -14.43 -7.90 2.01
N TYR A 267 -13.52 -7.37 1.18
CA TYR A 267 -13.51 -5.97 0.75
C TYR A 267 -14.87 -5.50 0.22
N PHE A 268 -15.44 -6.18 -0.76
CA PHE A 268 -16.72 -5.78 -1.34
C PHE A 268 -17.88 -5.90 -0.36
N ARG A 269 -17.89 -6.93 0.52
CA ARG A 269 -18.90 -7.06 1.60
C ARG A 269 -18.79 -5.91 2.62
N LEU A 270 -17.58 -5.47 2.93
CA LEU A 270 -17.37 -4.31 3.79
C LEU A 270 -17.90 -3.03 3.12
N LEU A 271 -17.67 -2.84 1.83
CA LEU A 271 -18.25 -1.71 1.08
C LEU A 271 -19.78 -1.75 1.11
N GLU A 272 -20.42 -2.92 0.90
CA GLU A 272 -21.86 -3.10 1.03
C GLU A 272 -22.37 -2.75 2.43
N SER A 273 -21.67 -3.19 3.49
CA SER A 273 -22.02 -2.87 4.88
C SER A 273 -21.94 -1.38 5.19
N LEU A 274 -21.15 -0.63 4.43
CA LEU A 274 -21.04 0.83 4.50
C LEU A 274 -22.07 1.55 3.62
N GLY A 275 -22.95 0.80 2.94
CA GLY A 275 -24.09 1.35 2.18
C GLY A 275 -23.86 1.47 0.68
N LEU A 276 -22.79 0.91 0.11
CA LEU A 276 -22.62 0.85 -1.34
C LEU A 276 -23.51 -0.25 -1.92
N ASN A 277 -24.17 0.05 -3.03
CA ASN A 277 -24.94 -0.93 -3.82
C ASN A 277 -23.99 -1.66 -4.78
N ILE A 278 -23.73 -2.93 -4.51
CA ILE A 278 -22.86 -3.77 -5.34
C ILE A 278 -23.70 -4.93 -5.87
N SER A 279 -23.68 -5.15 -7.18
CA SER A 279 -24.30 -6.30 -7.82
C SER A 279 -23.25 -7.22 -8.43
N HIS A 280 -23.40 -8.50 -8.19
CA HIS A 280 -22.57 -9.53 -8.82
C HIS A 280 -23.24 -9.97 -10.13
N LEU A 281 -22.56 -9.73 -11.26
CA LEU A 281 -23.05 -10.03 -12.61
C LEU A 281 -22.55 -11.39 -13.08
#